data_2054eb9b46bcbd14e2b4213a31070a62
#
_entry.id   2054eb9b46bcbd14e2b4213a31070a62
#
_cell.length_a   1.000
_cell.length_b   1.000
_cell.length_c   1.000
_cell.angle_alpha   90.00
_cell.angle_beta   90.00
_cell.angle_gamma   90.00
#
_symmetry.space_group_name_H-M   'P 1'
#
loop_
_entity.id
_entity.type
_entity.pdbx_description
1 polymer ?
#
loop_
_entity_poly.entity_id
_entity_poly.type
_entity_poly.pdbx_seq_one_letter_code
_entity_poly.pdbx_strand_id
1 'polypeptide(L)'
;VGVTMKLWGGTSDTGCCSVSDVIDARRVADQLGIQHHVFNFGDEFDAHVVDPYVEAHKVGATPNPCIECNRHVKFDKLFRRATALGFELVATGHHAQITRQPEGFRLSRSVDLRKDQSYVLHMLSEKQLARLQLPIGNLTKHQVREIAASLSLQTAGKADSQDVCFISRTKGGRQRFLEQYMTMTPGQVIDSQGNRISNVPAVQMVTIGQRKGLGISGEGQPRYAVDVNVESATVTVGPKSDLYYEETPITNIQWIGEPVTDALDIQTSAHGHTARAKIADKIYWEKPHKKVASGQSTVFYKEDTVVGSGIVSKL
;
A
#
# COMPACT_ATOMS: atom_id res chain seq x y z
N VAL A 1 -17.51 -16.48 14.01
CA VAL A 1 -18.24 -15.24 13.75
C VAL A 1 -17.61 -14.51 12.58
N GLY A 2 -18.44 -14.05 11.63
CA GLY A 2 -18.03 -13.21 10.50
C GLY A 2 -18.14 -11.73 10.89
N VAL A 3 -17.20 -10.91 10.40
CA VAL A 3 -17.21 -9.45 10.61
C VAL A 3 -16.96 -8.73 9.30
N THR A 4 -17.81 -7.77 8.98
CA THR A 4 -17.55 -6.77 7.95
C THR A 4 -17.24 -5.44 8.60
N MET A 5 -16.16 -4.80 8.19
CA MET A 5 -15.79 -3.46 8.65
C MET A 5 -16.34 -2.43 7.65
N LYS A 6 -17.20 -1.53 8.13
CA LYS A 6 -17.59 -0.34 7.37
C LYS A 6 -16.52 0.72 7.63
N LEU A 7 -15.70 1.01 6.62
CA LEU A 7 -14.54 1.90 6.73
C LEU A 7 -14.80 3.29 6.12
N TRP A 8 -15.66 3.39 5.12
CA TRP A 8 -15.89 4.62 4.36
C TRP A 8 -17.38 4.89 4.21
N GLY A 9 -17.79 6.13 4.40
CA GLY A 9 -19.18 6.58 4.25
C GLY A 9 -19.42 7.55 3.09
N GLY A 10 -18.43 7.79 2.24
CA GLY A 10 -18.52 8.71 1.11
C GLY A 10 -19.38 8.20 -0.04
N THR A 11 -19.68 9.10 -0.99
CA THR A 11 -20.54 8.86 -2.16
C THR A 11 -19.98 7.88 -3.20
N SER A 12 -18.75 7.37 -3.02
CA SER A 12 -18.18 6.38 -3.93
C SER A 12 -18.60 4.97 -3.54
N ASP A 13 -19.59 4.41 -4.22
CA ASP A 13 -20.05 3.02 -4.11
C ASP A 13 -19.00 1.96 -4.56
N THR A 14 -17.73 2.33 -4.67
CA THR A 14 -16.70 1.51 -5.33
C THR A 14 -15.66 0.88 -4.40
N GLY A 15 -15.82 1.00 -3.09
CA GLY A 15 -14.89 0.44 -2.08
C GLY A 15 -15.35 -0.91 -1.51
N CYS A 16 -14.46 -1.58 -0.79
CA CYS A 16 -14.74 -2.84 -0.07
C CYS A 16 -15.76 -2.71 1.08
N CYS A 17 -16.52 -1.63 1.12
CA CYS A 17 -17.55 -1.32 2.14
C CYS A 17 -18.89 -0.94 1.51
N SER A 18 -19.13 -1.27 0.25
CA SER A 18 -20.43 -1.04 -0.40
C SER A 18 -21.52 -1.86 0.29
N VAL A 19 -22.77 -1.40 0.20
CA VAL A 19 -23.93 -2.12 0.73
C VAL A 19 -23.99 -3.53 0.13
N SER A 20 -23.64 -3.68 -1.16
CA SER A 20 -23.58 -4.99 -1.83
C SER A 20 -22.52 -5.91 -1.21
N ASP A 21 -21.33 -5.40 -0.81
CA ASP A 21 -20.29 -6.21 -0.18
C ASP A 21 -20.72 -6.71 1.21
N VAL A 22 -21.44 -5.88 1.97
CA VAL A 22 -22.01 -6.27 3.27
C VAL A 22 -23.08 -7.36 3.08
N ILE A 23 -23.93 -7.23 2.07
CA ILE A 23 -24.96 -8.24 1.74
C ILE A 23 -24.30 -9.55 1.31
N ASP A 24 -23.28 -9.50 0.45
CA ASP A 24 -22.54 -10.69 0.03
C ASP A 24 -21.89 -11.40 1.22
N ALA A 25 -21.24 -10.64 2.12
CA ALA A 25 -20.63 -11.20 3.32
C ALA A 25 -21.67 -11.84 4.25
N ARG A 26 -22.86 -11.22 4.41
CA ARG A 26 -23.96 -11.78 5.19
C ARG A 26 -24.46 -13.11 4.58
N ARG A 27 -24.69 -13.14 3.27
CA ARG A 27 -25.12 -14.36 2.58
C ARG A 27 -24.13 -15.52 2.74
N VAL A 28 -22.84 -15.23 2.65
CA VAL A 28 -21.79 -16.22 2.89
C VAL A 28 -21.83 -16.71 4.35
N ALA A 29 -21.98 -15.82 5.32
CA ALA A 29 -22.09 -16.19 6.72
C ALA A 29 -23.33 -17.03 7.01
N ASP A 30 -24.48 -16.67 6.45
CA ASP A 30 -25.72 -17.43 6.55
C ASP A 30 -25.57 -18.86 5.96
N GLN A 31 -24.93 -18.96 4.78
CA GLN A 31 -24.65 -20.26 4.15
C GLN A 31 -23.73 -21.14 4.98
N LEU A 32 -22.76 -20.52 5.69
CA LEU A 32 -21.83 -21.22 6.58
C LEU A 32 -22.39 -21.46 7.98
N GLY A 33 -23.60 -20.99 8.29
CA GLY A 33 -24.24 -21.14 9.59
C GLY A 33 -23.54 -20.36 10.70
N ILE A 34 -22.85 -19.25 10.38
CA ILE A 34 -22.15 -18.41 11.37
C ILE A 34 -22.80 -17.04 11.50
N GLN A 35 -22.72 -16.46 12.71
CA GLN A 35 -23.17 -15.09 12.95
C GLN A 35 -22.33 -14.08 12.14
N HIS A 36 -22.96 -13.00 11.68
CA HIS A 36 -22.30 -11.91 10.97
C HIS A 36 -22.60 -10.56 11.62
N HIS A 37 -21.55 -9.80 11.89
CA HIS A 37 -21.64 -8.45 12.44
C HIS A 37 -21.01 -7.42 11.52
N VAL A 38 -21.53 -6.20 11.56
CA VAL A 38 -20.95 -5.05 10.87
C VAL A 38 -20.43 -4.07 11.92
N PHE A 39 -19.14 -3.76 11.88
CA PHE A 39 -18.51 -2.76 12.73
C PHE A 39 -18.26 -1.49 11.92
N ASN A 40 -18.71 -0.37 12.44
CA ASN A 40 -18.43 0.94 11.84
C ASN A 40 -17.10 1.48 12.41
N PHE A 41 -16.13 1.70 11.54
CA PHE A 41 -14.83 2.31 11.83
C PHE A 41 -14.58 3.51 10.90
N GLY A 42 -15.65 4.22 10.47
CA GLY A 42 -15.54 5.36 9.55
C GLY A 42 -14.69 6.47 10.14
N ASP A 43 -14.97 6.89 11.37
CA ASP A 43 -14.24 7.98 12.03
C ASP A 43 -12.76 7.66 12.20
N GLU A 44 -12.44 6.41 12.58
CA GLU A 44 -11.06 5.95 12.70
C GLU A 44 -10.37 5.86 11.32
N PHE A 45 -11.11 5.49 10.30
CA PHE A 45 -10.60 5.43 8.94
C PHE A 45 -10.28 6.83 8.40
N ASP A 46 -11.16 7.79 8.63
CA ASP A 46 -10.93 9.17 8.24
C ASP A 46 -9.69 9.73 8.95
N ALA A 47 -9.64 9.64 10.28
CA ALA A 47 -8.56 10.19 11.08
C ALA A 47 -7.17 9.56 10.82
N HIS A 48 -7.12 8.25 10.52
CA HIS A 48 -5.84 7.54 10.42
C HIS A 48 -5.44 7.17 8.99
N VAL A 49 -6.34 7.27 8.02
CA VAL A 49 -6.07 6.87 6.63
C VAL A 49 -6.31 8.01 5.67
N VAL A 50 -7.51 8.62 5.69
CA VAL A 50 -7.87 9.68 4.74
C VAL A 50 -7.10 10.96 5.02
N ASP A 51 -7.17 11.47 6.25
CA ASP A 51 -6.53 12.74 6.61
C ASP A 51 -5.00 12.68 6.41
N PRO A 52 -4.26 11.66 6.90
CA PRO A 52 -2.83 11.54 6.64
C PRO A 52 -2.50 11.38 5.15
N TYR A 53 -3.35 10.70 4.39
CA TYR A 53 -3.18 10.55 2.95
C TYR A 53 -3.27 11.91 2.23
N VAL A 54 -4.24 12.73 2.59
CA VAL A 54 -4.42 14.08 2.05
C VAL A 54 -3.25 14.99 2.45
N GLU A 55 -2.88 15.01 3.74
CA GLU A 55 -1.77 15.83 4.24
C GLU A 55 -0.44 15.47 3.55
N ALA A 56 -0.17 14.19 3.35
CA ALA A 56 1.02 13.77 2.63
C ALA A 56 1.05 14.29 1.18
N HIS A 57 -0.09 14.29 0.49
CA HIS A 57 -0.17 14.82 -0.88
C HIS A 57 0.00 16.33 -0.94
N LYS A 58 -0.38 17.08 0.09
CA LYS A 58 -0.12 18.53 0.18
C LYS A 58 1.37 18.87 0.13
N VAL A 59 2.22 17.99 0.65
CA VAL A 59 3.68 18.16 0.66
C VAL A 59 4.40 17.33 -0.43
N GLY A 60 3.66 16.71 -1.33
CA GLY A 60 4.20 15.92 -2.44
C GLY A 60 4.70 14.52 -2.06
N ALA A 61 4.39 14.03 -0.87
CA ALA A 61 4.62 12.64 -0.50
C ALA A 61 3.48 11.75 -1.00
N THR A 62 3.78 10.48 -1.27
CA THR A 62 2.81 9.51 -1.79
C THR A 62 2.78 8.23 -0.95
N PRO A 63 2.23 8.27 0.27
CA PRO A 63 2.16 7.11 1.15
C PRO A 63 1.21 6.05 0.60
N ASN A 64 1.37 4.83 1.07
CA ASN A 64 0.42 3.76 0.79
C ASN A 64 -0.67 3.71 1.88
N PRO A 65 -1.91 4.14 1.60
CA PRO A 65 -2.97 4.21 2.61
C PRO A 65 -3.41 2.83 3.10
N CYS A 66 -3.16 1.75 2.34
CA CYS A 66 -3.50 0.40 2.77
C CYS A 66 -2.65 -0.06 3.97
N ILE A 67 -1.40 0.43 4.09
CA ILE A 67 -0.55 0.16 5.26
C ILE A 67 -1.16 0.79 6.51
N GLU A 68 -1.57 2.06 6.43
CA GLU A 68 -2.16 2.77 7.57
C GLU A 68 -3.54 2.21 7.94
N CYS A 69 -4.35 1.81 6.95
CA CYS A 69 -5.60 1.08 7.20
C CYS A 69 -5.34 -0.24 7.94
N ASN A 70 -4.36 -1.02 7.50
CA ASN A 70 -3.99 -2.25 8.20
C ASN A 70 -3.48 -1.95 9.62
N ARG A 71 -2.58 -0.97 9.78
CA ARG A 71 -1.98 -0.59 11.07
C ARG A 71 -3.04 -0.17 12.09
N HIS A 72 -3.85 0.82 11.76
CA HIS A 72 -4.71 1.52 12.72
C HIS A 72 -6.12 0.95 12.81
N VAL A 73 -6.69 0.50 11.69
CA VAL A 73 -8.08 0.08 11.66
C VAL A 73 -8.20 -1.43 11.76
N LYS A 74 -7.61 -2.19 10.82
CA LYS A 74 -7.80 -3.64 10.78
C LYS A 74 -7.07 -4.38 11.91
N PHE A 75 -5.85 -3.96 12.28
CA PHE A 75 -5.02 -4.69 13.24
C PHE A 75 -4.77 -3.96 14.56
N ASP A 76 -5.40 -2.80 14.77
CA ASP A 76 -5.51 -2.18 16.10
C ASP A 76 -6.98 -2.16 16.57
N LYS A 77 -7.85 -1.39 15.90
CA LYS A 77 -9.26 -1.22 16.33
C LYS A 77 -10.05 -2.53 16.32
N LEU A 78 -9.93 -3.32 15.22
CA LEU A 78 -10.61 -4.62 15.15
C LEU A 78 -10.08 -5.59 16.24
N PHE A 79 -8.75 -5.64 16.48
CA PHE A 79 -8.21 -6.48 17.55
C PHE A 79 -8.71 -6.08 18.92
N ARG A 80 -8.74 -4.77 19.24
CA ARG A 80 -9.30 -4.27 20.50
C ARG A 80 -10.77 -4.65 20.63
N ARG A 81 -11.55 -4.51 19.57
CA ARG A 81 -12.97 -4.88 19.56
C ARG A 81 -13.16 -6.39 19.74
N ALA A 82 -12.37 -7.21 19.03
CA ALA A 82 -12.39 -8.66 19.16
C ALA A 82 -12.05 -9.09 20.60
N THR A 83 -11.02 -8.49 21.21
CA THR A 83 -10.65 -8.76 22.61
C THR A 83 -11.77 -8.40 23.57
N ALA A 84 -12.39 -7.23 23.42
CA ALA A 84 -13.51 -6.80 24.26
C ALA A 84 -14.74 -7.71 24.16
N LEU A 85 -14.87 -8.43 23.04
CA LEU A 85 -15.92 -9.43 22.80
C LEU A 85 -15.50 -10.87 23.18
N GLY A 86 -14.31 -11.05 23.78
CA GLY A 86 -13.82 -12.35 24.23
C GLY A 86 -13.19 -13.22 23.15
N PHE A 87 -12.86 -12.67 21.96
CA PHE A 87 -12.19 -13.42 20.91
C PHE A 87 -10.66 -13.35 21.08
N GLU A 88 -10.01 -14.50 21.02
CA GLU A 88 -8.56 -14.63 21.12
C GLU A 88 -7.86 -14.46 19.76
N LEU A 89 -8.50 -14.91 18.68
CA LEU A 89 -7.93 -14.94 17.35
C LEU A 89 -8.78 -14.13 16.37
N VAL A 90 -8.10 -13.55 15.39
CA VAL A 90 -8.71 -12.88 14.23
C VAL A 90 -8.17 -13.54 12.96
N ALA A 91 -9.05 -13.91 12.05
CA ALA A 91 -8.69 -14.46 10.74
C ALA A 91 -9.00 -13.45 9.63
N THR A 92 -8.10 -13.32 8.67
CA THR A 92 -8.31 -12.45 7.50
C THR A 92 -7.84 -13.12 6.22
N GLY A 93 -8.45 -12.71 5.09
CA GLY A 93 -8.13 -13.21 3.76
C GLY A 93 -6.90 -12.54 3.12
N HIS A 94 -5.90 -12.09 3.87
CA HIS A 94 -4.67 -11.59 3.28
C HIS A 94 -3.79 -12.74 2.80
N HIS A 95 -3.24 -12.59 1.60
CA HIS A 95 -2.27 -13.51 1.03
C HIS A 95 -0.88 -13.22 1.62
N ALA A 96 -0.59 -13.74 2.78
CA ALA A 96 0.72 -13.75 3.45
C ALA A 96 0.75 -14.94 4.41
N GLN A 97 1.91 -15.29 4.90
CA GLN A 97 2.08 -16.40 5.84
C GLN A 97 2.56 -15.91 7.20
N ILE A 98 2.15 -16.60 8.26
CA ILE A 98 2.70 -16.42 9.59
C ILE A 98 3.39 -17.72 9.97
N THR A 99 4.68 -17.67 10.22
CA THR A 99 5.48 -18.80 10.64
C THR A 99 5.90 -18.63 12.09
N ARG A 100 5.87 -19.74 12.85
CA ARG A 100 6.41 -19.77 14.20
C ARG A 100 7.88 -20.21 14.14
N GLN A 101 8.75 -19.37 14.65
CA GLN A 101 10.19 -19.62 14.78
C GLN A 101 10.56 -19.68 16.26
N PRO A 102 11.77 -20.17 16.65
CA PRO A 102 12.20 -20.17 18.03
C PRO A 102 12.13 -18.79 18.70
N GLU A 103 12.39 -17.72 17.93
CA GLU A 103 12.39 -16.32 18.36
C GLU A 103 11.01 -15.68 18.31
N GLY A 104 9.95 -16.44 17.99
CA GLY A 104 8.57 -15.94 17.94
C GLY A 104 7.91 -16.04 16.57
N PHE A 105 6.83 -15.28 16.39
CA PHE A 105 6.06 -15.27 15.13
C PHE A 105 6.70 -14.32 14.12
N ARG A 106 6.77 -14.75 12.86
CA ARG A 106 7.31 -13.98 11.73
C ARG A 106 6.31 -13.93 10.58
N LEU A 107 6.27 -12.77 9.92
CA LEU A 107 5.51 -12.58 8.70
C LEU A 107 6.37 -12.99 7.50
N SER A 108 5.79 -13.75 6.58
CA SER A 108 6.46 -14.20 5.36
C SER A 108 5.56 -14.00 4.14
N ARG A 109 6.16 -14.01 2.96
CA ARG A 109 5.45 -13.93 1.68
C ARG A 109 4.47 -15.07 1.51
N SER A 110 3.42 -14.82 0.73
CA SER A 110 2.50 -15.84 0.25
C SER A 110 3.19 -16.78 -0.76
N VAL A 111 2.69 -18.00 -0.88
CA VAL A 111 3.09 -18.92 -1.96
C VAL A 111 2.73 -18.38 -3.35
N ASP A 112 1.65 -17.58 -3.47
CA ASP A 112 1.33 -16.84 -4.69
C ASP A 112 1.97 -15.44 -4.63
N LEU A 113 3.19 -15.33 -5.12
CA LEU A 113 3.96 -14.07 -5.10
C LEU A 113 3.26 -12.94 -5.86
N ARG A 114 2.38 -13.24 -6.84
CA ARG A 114 1.62 -12.23 -7.58
C ARG A 114 0.47 -11.65 -6.76
N LYS A 115 0.09 -12.32 -5.68
CA LYS A 115 -0.96 -11.91 -4.75
C LYS A 115 -0.43 -11.61 -3.36
N ASP A 116 0.90 -11.70 -3.17
CA ASP A 116 1.53 -11.45 -1.88
C ASP A 116 1.16 -10.09 -1.31
N GLN A 117 0.75 -10.10 -0.05
CA GLN A 117 0.35 -8.92 0.72
C GLN A 117 1.21 -8.69 1.96
N SER A 118 2.32 -9.42 2.10
CA SER A 118 3.26 -9.23 3.22
C SER A 118 3.78 -7.79 3.28
N TYR A 119 3.96 -7.15 2.13
CA TYR A 119 4.34 -5.74 2.04
C TYR A 119 3.38 -4.81 2.81
N VAL A 120 2.07 -4.97 2.69
CA VAL A 120 1.10 -4.10 3.38
C VAL A 120 0.80 -4.55 4.80
N LEU A 121 1.45 -5.61 5.27
CA LEU A 121 1.35 -6.17 6.62
C LEU A 121 2.66 -6.03 7.44
N HIS A 122 3.73 -5.49 6.84
CA HIS A 122 5.08 -5.44 7.44
C HIS A 122 5.14 -4.77 8.82
N MET A 123 4.17 -3.89 9.12
CA MET A 123 4.11 -3.12 10.36
C MET A 123 3.51 -3.93 11.53
N LEU A 124 3.09 -5.18 11.33
CA LEU A 124 2.51 -6.00 12.39
C LEU A 124 3.55 -6.42 13.41
N SER A 125 3.24 -6.19 14.67
CA SER A 125 4.06 -6.64 15.79
C SER A 125 3.90 -8.16 16.01
N GLU A 126 4.88 -8.77 16.68
CA GLU A 126 4.83 -10.18 17.05
C GLU A 126 3.57 -10.52 17.87
N LYS A 127 3.15 -9.64 18.79
CA LYS A 127 1.91 -9.81 19.56
C LYS A 127 0.67 -9.86 18.69
N GLN A 128 0.64 -9.10 17.58
CA GLN A 128 -0.45 -9.14 16.62
C GLN A 128 -0.38 -10.40 15.76
N LEU A 129 0.83 -10.78 15.31
CA LEU A 129 1.03 -12.02 14.53
C LEU A 129 0.62 -13.27 15.32
N ALA A 130 0.88 -13.31 16.63
CA ALA A 130 0.49 -14.44 17.51
C ALA A 130 -1.04 -14.64 17.57
N ARG A 131 -1.83 -13.61 17.28
CA ARG A 131 -3.30 -13.61 17.34
C ARG A 131 -3.96 -13.57 15.94
N LEU A 132 -3.17 -13.51 14.90
CA LEU A 132 -3.64 -13.39 13.52
C LEU A 132 -3.56 -14.75 12.81
N GLN A 133 -4.61 -15.09 12.09
CA GLN A 133 -4.65 -16.23 11.19
C GLN A 133 -4.78 -15.74 9.73
N LEU A 134 -3.92 -16.25 8.87
CA LEU A 134 -3.91 -15.98 7.43
C LEU A 134 -4.11 -17.28 6.65
N PRO A 135 -5.34 -17.85 6.65
CA PRO A 135 -5.58 -19.22 6.19
C PRO A 135 -5.32 -19.43 4.70
N ILE A 136 -5.29 -18.36 3.90
CA ILE A 136 -5.08 -18.45 2.45
C ILE A 136 -3.63 -18.14 2.02
N GLY A 137 -2.72 -17.87 2.95
CA GLY A 137 -1.31 -17.57 2.65
C GLY A 137 -0.56 -18.72 1.98
N ASN A 138 -0.97 -19.96 2.26
CA ASN A 138 -0.41 -21.19 1.69
C ASN A 138 -1.15 -21.65 0.40
N LEU A 139 -2.05 -20.83 -0.13
CA LEU A 139 -2.86 -21.16 -1.30
C LEU A 139 -2.61 -20.16 -2.42
N THR A 140 -2.58 -20.64 -3.65
CA THR A 140 -2.66 -19.76 -4.81
C THR A 140 -4.06 -19.16 -4.93
N LYS A 141 -4.20 -18.03 -5.57
CA LYS A 141 -5.52 -17.42 -5.82
C LYS A 141 -6.46 -18.34 -6.57
N HIS A 142 -5.91 -19.17 -7.46
CA HIS A 142 -6.69 -20.18 -8.18
C HIS A 142 -7.29 -21.21 -7.21
N GLN A 143 -6.48 -21.79 -6.32
CA GLN A 143 -6.95 -22.75 -5.31
C GLN A 143 -8.01 -22.13 -4.37
N VAL A 144 -7.81 -20.86 -3.96
CA VAL A 144 -8.82 -20.15 -3.14
C VAL A 144 -10.17 -20.08 -3.88
N ARG A 145 -10.16 -19.76 -5.19
CA ARG A 145 -11.39 -19.73 -6.00
C ARG A 145 -12.03 -21.10 -6.20
N GLU A 146 -11.22 -22.14 -6.38
CA GLU A 146 -11.71 -23.51 -6.47
C GLU A 146 -12.41 -23.95 -5.17
N ILE A 147 -11.80 -23.66 -4.01
CA ILE A 147 -12.42 -23.93 -2.70
C ILE A 147 -13.73 -23.16 -2.56
N ALA A 148 -13.73 -21.86 -2.89
CA ALA A 148 -14.95 -21.04 -2.82
C ALA A 148 -16.06 -21.58 -3.75
N ALA A 149 -15.70 -22.05 -4.95
CA ALA A 149 -16.64 -22.66 -5.90
C ALA A 149 -17.16 -24.01 -5.39
N SER A 150 -16.31 -24.86 -4.82
CA SER A 150 -16.72 -26.16 -4.25
C SER A 150 -17.69 -26.01 -3.07
N LEU A 151 -17.57 -24.89 -2.35
CA LEU A 151 -18.50 -24.49 -1.28
C LEU A 151 -19.73 -23.75 -1.84
N SER A 152 -19.89 -23.64 -3.16
CA SER A 152 -20.99 -22.91 -3.82
C SER A 152 -21.13 -21.46 -3.37
N LEU A 153 -20.03 -20.80 -2.98
CA LEU A 153 -20.05 -19.41 -2.57
C LEU A 153 -20.26 -18.48 -3.77
N GLN A 154 -21.27 -17.62 -3.72
CA GLN A 154 -21.57 -16.67 -4.80
C GLN A 154 -20.41 -15.72 -5.12
N THR A 155 -19.52 -15.51 -4.15
CA THR A 155 -18.33 -14.65 -4.26
C THR A 155 -17.15 -15.31 -4.98
N ALA A 156 -17.20 -16.60 -5.31
CA ALA A 156 -16.09 -17.33 -5.95
C ALA A 156 -15.59 -16.69 -7.26
N GLY A 157 -16.50 -16.13 -8.07
CA GLY A 157 -16.21 -15.43 -9.32
C GLY A 157 -15.98 -13.93 -9.19
N LYS A 158 -16.06 -13.35 -7.99
CA LYS A 158 -15.94 -11.90 -7.78
C LYS A 158 -14.55 -11.40 -8.17
N ALA A 159 -14.49 -10.28 -8.91
CA ALA A 159 -13.23 -9.66 -9.27
C ALA A 159 -12.49 -9.15 -8.02
N ASP A 160 -11.15 -9.24 -8.06
CA ASP A 160 -10.32 -8.69 -6.97
C ASP A 160 -10.42 -7.17 -6.91
N SER A 161 -10.37 -6.62 -5.71
CA SER A 161 -10.16 -5.18 -5.52
C SER A 161 -8.72 -4.85 -5.93
N GLN A 162 -8.55 -3.94 -6.91
CA GLN A 162 -7.25 -3.63 -7.50
C GLN A 162 -6.66 -2.31 -7.00
N ASP A 163 -7.47 -1.44 -6.36
CA ASP A 163 -7.11 -0.06 -6.04
C ASP A 163 -7.42 0.30 -4.58
N VAL A 164 -7.01 1.53 -4.21
CA VAL A 164 -7.34 2.15 -2.93
C VAL A 164 -8.85 2.25 -2.77
N CYS A 165 -9.39 1.64 -1.72
CA CYS A 165 -10.82 1.37 -1.58
C CYS A 165 -11.74 2.61 -1.52
N PHE A 166 -11.22 3.77 -1.12
CA PHE A 166 -11.98 5.03 -1.04
C PHE A 166 -11.77 5.96 -2.25
N ILE A 167 -10.97 5.54 -3.24
CA ILE A 167 -10.70 6.28 -4.46
C ILE A 167 -11.42 5.62 -5.63
N SER A 168 -12.25 6.37 -6.35
CA SER A 168 -12.95 5.88 -7.53
C SER A 168 -11.98 5.39 -8.61
N ARG A 169 -12.28 4.22 -9.20
CA ARG A 169 -11.51 3.63 -10.32
C ARG A 169 -11.65 4.38 -11.63
N THR A 170 -12.54 5.34 -11.73
CA THR A 170 -12.72 6.13 -12.95
C THR A 170 -11.48 6.99 -13.22
N LYS A 171 -11.20 7.27 -14.50
CA LYS A 171 -10.10 8.16 -14.90
C LYS A 171 -10.18 9.49 -14.12
N GLY A 172 -9.09 9.86 -13.46
CA GLY A 172 -9.02 11.06 -12.60
C GLY A 172 -9.65 10.90 -11.21
N GLY A 173 -9.99 9.69 -10.77
CA GLY A 173 -10.62 9.46 -9.45
C GLY A 173 -9.78 9.97 -8.29
N ARG A 174 -8.44 9.76 -8.30
CA ARG A 174 -7.53 10.29 -7.29
C ARG A 174 -7.54 11.82 -7.24
N GLN A 175 -7.51 12.47 -8.39
CA GLN A 175 -7.55 13.94 -8.46
C GLN A 175 -8.87 14.46 -7.89
N ARG A 176 -10.02 13.95 -8.36
CA ARG A 176 -11.35 14.35 -7.86
C ARG A 176 -11.51 14.11 -6.36
N PHE A 177 -10.93 13.04 -5.84
CA PHE A 177 -10.93 12.79 -4.40
C PHE A 177 -10.14 13.87 -3.66
N LEU A 178 -8.90 14.14 -4.07
CA LEU A 178 -8.05 15.13 -3.40
C LEU A 178 -8.59 16.56 -3.54
N GLU A 179 -9.22 16.91 -4.66
CA GLU A 179 -9.87 18.21 -4.89
C GLU A 179 -10.98 18.54 -3.87
N GLN A 180 -11.55 17.54 -3.19
CA GLN A 180 -12.52 17.75 -2.11
C GLN A 180 -11.86 18.25 -0.82
N TYR A 181 -10.56 18.01 -0.65
CA TYR A 181 -9.82 18.27 0.59
C TYR A 181 -8.72 19.32 0.44
N MET A 182 -8.26 19.61 -0.77
CA MET A 182 -7.15 20.52 -1.00
C MET A 182 -7.27 21.21 -2.36
N THR A 183 -6.70 22.43 -2.44
CA THR A 183 -6.57 23.15 -3.70
C THR A 183 -5.40 22.59 -4.52
N MET A 184 -5.65 22.29 -5.80
CA MET A 184 -4.61 21.87 -6.73
C MET A 184 -3.81 23.07 -7.21
N THR A 185 -2.49 22.96 -7.18
CA THR A 185 -1.57 24.04 -7.56
C THR A 185 -1.03 23.76 -8.97
N PRO A 186 -1.27 24.66 -9.95
CA PRO A 186 -0.59 24.59 -11.24
C PRO A 186 0.93 24.65 -11.06
N GLY A 187 1.66 23.78 -11.80
CA GLY A 187 3.11 23.71 -11.70
C GLY A 187 3.82 23.98 -13.03
N GLN A 188 5.05 24.45 -12.95
CA GLN A 188 5.95 24.60 -14.10
C GLN A 188 6.73 23.31 -14.31
N VAL A 189 6.86 22.89 -15.57
CA VAL A 189 7.75 21.80 -15.97
C VAL A 189 9.06 22.40 -16.48
N ILE A 190 10.17 22.06 -15.83
CA ILE A 190 11.51 22.56 -16.12
C ILE A 190 12.46 21.42 -16.51
N ASP A 191 13.52 21.74 -17.26
CA ASP A 191 14.63 20.80 -17.47
C ASP A 191 15.64 20.83 -16.31
N SER A 192 16.70 20.04 -16.42
CA SER A 192 17.80 19.99 -15.43
C SER A 192 18.58 21.29 -15.32
N GLN A 193 18.45 22.21 -16.27
CA GLN A 193 19.09 23.54 -16.28
C GLN A 193 18.18 24.63 -15.73
N GLY A 194 16.93 24.28 -15.36
CA GLY A 194 15.93 25.23 -14.87
C GLY A 194 15.11 25.93 -15.95
N ASN A 195 15.31 25.59 -17.25
CA ASN A 195 14.55 26.19 -18.33
C ASN A 195 13.11 25.65 -18.33
N ARG A 196 12.13 26.56 -18.39
CA ARG A 196 10.72 26.19 -18.48
C ARG A 196 10.39 25.55 -19.82
N ILE A 197 9.79 24.37 -19.78
CA ILE A 197 9.39 23.60 -20.98
C ILE A 197 7.87 23.65 -21.19
N SER A 198 7.10 23.48 -20.11
CA SER A 198 5.64 23.37 -20.16
C SER A 198 5.03 23.66 -18.79
N ASN A 199 3.73 23.33 -18.63
CA ASN A 199 3.03 23.39 -17.33
C ASN A 199 2.20 22.13 -17.11
N VAL A 200 1.91 21.87 -15.84
CA VAL A 200 0.93 20.87 -15.38
C VAL A 200 -0.18 21.56 -14.58
N PRO A 201 -1.44 21.09 -14.68
CA PRO A 201 -2.56 21.70 -13.97
C PRO A 201 -2.49 21.50 -12.46
N ALA A 202 -1.82 20.45 -11.99
CA ALA A 202 -1.72 20.10 -10.57
C ALA A 202 -0.38 19.41 -10.31
N VAL A 203 0.56 20.11 -9.66
CA VAL A 203 1.88 19.58 -9.34
C VAL A 203 1.80 18.36 -8.40
N GLN A 204 0.84 18.35 -7.47
CA GLN A 204 0.60 17.26 -6.52
C GLN A 204 0.16 15.95 -7.18
N MET A 205 -0.30 16.02 -8.44
CA MET A 205 -0.74 14.86 -9.20
C MET A 205 0.37 14.22 -10.02
N VAL A 206 1.54 14.88 -10.12
CA VAL A 206 2.69 14.34 -10.85
C VAL A 206 3.41 13.31 -9.99
N THR A 207 3.72 12.17 -10.59
CA THR A 207 4.45 11.09 -9.91
C THR A 207 5.83 10.93 -10.53
N ILE A 208 6.84 10.66 -9.73
CA ILE A 208 8.21 10.35 -10.21
C ILE A 208 8.16 9.22 -11.24
N GLY A 209 8.83 9.42 -12.36
CA GLY A 209 8.84 8.53 -13.51
C GLY A 209 7.64 8.66 -14.45
N GLN A 210 6.74 9.61 -14.19
CA GLN A 210 5.63 9.91 -15.11
C GLN A 210 6.19 10.48 -16.42
N ARG A 211 5.65 9.99 -17.56
CA ARG A 211 6.00 10.46 -18.91
C ARG A 211 4.87 11.23 -19.57
N LYS A 212 3.62 10.78 -19.38
CA LYS A 212 2.43 11.38 -20.02
C LYS A 212 1.81 12.45 -19.12
N GLY A 213 1.15 13.44 -19.75
CA GLY A 213 0.43 14.49 -19.03
C GLY A 213 1.34 15.58 -18.43
N LEU A 214 2.59 15.69 -18.89
CA LEU A 214 3.52 16.75 -18.48
C LEU A 214 3.49 17.97 -19.40
N GLY A 215 2.53 18.04 -20.34
CA GLY A 215 2.44 19.15 -21.31
C GLY A 215 3.59 19.22 -22.30
N ILE A 216 4.44 18.18 -22.37
CA ILE A 216 5.57 18.14 -23.31
C ILE A 216 5.07 17.49 -24.59
N SER A 217 5.06 18.27 -25.68
CA SER A 217 4.76 17.82 -27.03
C SER A 217 6.03 17.96 -27.88
N GLY A 218 6.27 17.03 -28.79
CA GLY A 218 7.32 17.15 -29.79
C GLY A 218 8.05 15.84 -30.08
N GLU A 219 8.75 15.85 -31.22
CA GLU A 219 9.69 14.83 -31.63
C GLU A 219 10.99 15.02 -30.87
N GLY A 220 11.28 14.12 -29.94
CA GLY A 220 12.50 14.17 -29.14
C GLY A 220 12.64 12.94 -28.26
N GLN A 221 13.76 12.86 -27.53
CA GLN A 221 13.95 11.78 -26.57
C GLN A 221 12.89 11.86 -25.46
N PRO A 222 12.33 10.72 -25.03
CA PRO A 222 11.33 10.67 -23.96
C PRO A 222 11.85 11.32 -22.68
N ARG A 223 11.08 12.24 -22.10
CA ARG A 223 11.37 12.89 -20.83
C ARG A 223 10.43 12.37 -19.75
N TYR A 224 10.94 12.25 -18.53
CA TYR A 224 10.26 11.69 -17.37
C TYR A 224 10.34 12.69 -16.23
N ALA A 225 9.32 12.77 -15.39
CA ALA A 225 9.41 13.52 -14.14
C ALA A 225 10.46 12.85 -13.24
N VAL A 226 11.58 13.51 -13.02
CA VAL A 226 12.69 13.04 -12.20
C VAL A 226 12.67 13.64 -10.80
N ASP A 227 12.03 14.81 -10.66
CA ASP A 227 11.76 15.43 -9.38
C ASP A 227 10.45 16.20 -9.39
N VAL A 228 9.81 16.29 -8.20
CA VAL A 228 8.56 17.03 -7.98
C VAL A 228 8.70 17.82 -6.69
N ASN A 229 8.64 19.13 -6.81
CA ASN A 229 8.65 20.04 -5.68
C ASN A 229 7.32 20.79 -5.63
N VAL A 230 6.50 20.44 -4.64
CA VAL A 230 5.16 21.05 -4.47
C VAL A 230 5.25 22.46 -3.94
N GLU A 231 6.23 22.75 -3.07
CA GLU A 231 6.43 24.09 -2.47
C GLU A 231 6.76 25.14 -3.52
N SER A 232 7.70 24.84 -4.41
CA SER A 232 8.04 25.71 -5.54
C SER A 232 7.14 25.53 -6.76
N ALA A 233 6.17 24.63 -6.70
CA ALA A 233 5.29 24.26 -7.79
C ALA A 233 6.05 23.89 -9.08
N THR A 234 7.13 23.10 -8.96
CA THR A 234 7.97 22.70 -10.09
C THR A 234 8.05 21.19 -10.27
N VAL A 235 8.11 20.77 -11.54
CA VAL A 235 8.37 19.39 -11.96
C VAL A 235 9.63 19.40 -12.81
N THR A 236 10.71 18.80 -12.35
CA THR A 236 11.93 18.66 -13.15
C THR A 236 11.81 17.41 -14.03
N VAL A 237 12.12 17.56 -15.29
CA VAL A 237 12.12 16.45 -16.26
C VAL A 237 13.50 16.18 -16.81
N GLY A 238 13.79 14.89 -17.01
CA GLY A 238 15.06 14.40 -17.55
C GLY A 238 14.90 13.11 -18.35
N PRO A 239 16.00 12.58 -18.90
CA PRO A 239 16.04 11.27 -19.54
C PRO A 239 15.75 10.16 -18.52
N LYS A 240 15.49 8.93 -19.02
CA LYS A 240 15.18 7.78 -18.17
C LYS A 240 16.34 7.42 -17.21
N SER A 241 17.58 7.69 -17.61
CA SER A 241 18.79 7.46 -16.78
C SER A 241 18.71 8.17 -15.43
N ASP A 242 18.18 9.38 -15.43
CA ASP A 242 18.10 10.24 -14.23
C ASP A 242 17.07 9.76 -13.19
N LEU A 243 16.36 8.69 -13.50
CA LEU A 243 15.48 8.01 -12.55
C LEU A 243 16.21 6.96 -11.70
N TYR A 244 17.47 6.64 -11.98
CA TYR A 244 18.17 5.54 -11.31
C TYR A 244 19.24 6.06 -10.38
N TYR A 245 19.26 5.54 -9.15
CA TYR A 245 20.12 5.94 -8.05
C TYR A 245 20.78 4.72 -7.43
N GLU A 246 22.01 4.86 -6.95
CA GLU A 246 22.75 3.83 -6.24
C GLU A 246 22.35 3.75 -4.78
N GLU A 247 21.75 4.81 -4.24
CA GLU A 247 21.27 4.87 -2.86
C GLU A 247 19.87 5.50 -2.76
N THR A 248 19.15 5.15 -1.70
CA THR A 248 17.85 5.74 -1.36
C THR A 248 17.82 6.10 0.11
N PRO A 249 17.61 7.38 0.47
CA PRO A 249 17.52 7.79 1.88
C PRO A 249 16.22 7.25 2.50
N ILE A 250 16.36 6.70 3.70
CA ILE A 250 15.24 6.17 4.49
C ILE A 250 15.30 6.68 5.92
N THR A 251 14.15 6.74 6.55
CA THR A 251 13.96 7.06 7.96
C THR A 251 13.10 6.00 8.64
N ASN A 252 12.95 6.10 9.95
CA ASN A 252 12.11 5.18 10.72
C ASN A 252 12.43 3.70 10.45
N ILE A 253 13.73 3.38 10.39
CA ILE A 253 14.17 2.00 10.21
C ILE A 253 13.74 1.19 11.44
N GLN A 254 13.01 0.13 11.22
CA GLN A 254 12.56 -0.81 12.23
C GLN A 254 13.01 -2.22 11.84
N TRP A 255 13.71 -2.88 12.75
CA TRP A 255 14.13 -4.28 12.59
C TRP A 255 13.24 -5.20 13.42
N ILE A 256 12.99 -6.39 12.90
CA ILE A 256 12.37 -7.49 13.62
C ILE A 256 13.50 -8.41 14.10
N GLY A 257 13.90 -8.23 15.36
CA GLY A 257 15.13 -8.84 15.91
C GLY A 257 16.37 -7.98 15.66
N GLU A 258 17.52 -8.62 15.52
CA GLU A 258 18.80 -7.93 15.31
C GLU A 258 18.91 -7.36 13.89
N PRO A 259 19.57 -6.21 13.72
CA PRO A 259 19.87 -5.65 12.41
C PRO A 259 20.64 -6.63 11.52
N VAL A 260 20.24 -6.74 10.26
CA VAL A 260 20.93 -7.59 9.28
C VAL A 260 21.92 -6.75 8.48
N THR A 261 23.20 -7.15 8.48
CA THR A 261 24.28 -6.44 7.78
C THR A 261 24.52 -6.93 6.35
N ASP A 262 24.04 -8.14 6.04
CA ASP A 262 24.11 -8.72 4.69
C ASP A 262 23.12 -8.04 3.74
N ALA A 263 23.33 -8.25 2.44
CA ALA A 263 22.39 -7.77 1.44
C ALA A 263 21.05 -8.50 1.55
N LEU A 264 19.97 -7.73 1.49
CA LEU A 264 18.57 -8.17 1.61
C LEU A 264 17.79 -7.91 0.31
N ASP A 265 16.67 -8.56 0.17
CA ASP A 265 15.69 -8.25 -0.85
C ASP A 265 14.78 -7.12 -0.38
N ILE A 266 14.81 -5.97 -1.06
CA ILE A 266 14.06 -4.79 -0.68
C ILE A 266 12.90 -4.58 -1.63
N GLN A 267 11.70 -4.44 -1.09
CA GLN A 267 10.49 -4.08 -1.84
C GLN A 267 10.07 -2.65 -1.50
N THR A 268 9.78 -1.84 -2.52
CA THR A 268 9.48 -0.41 -2.38
C THR A 268 8.06 -0.03 -2.77
N SER A 269 7.25 -1.00 -3.19
CA SER A 269 5.82 -0.80 -3.51
C SER A 269 5.06 -2.11 -3.43
N ALA A 270 3.75 -2.07 -3.19
CA ALA A 270 2.91 -3.25 -2.96
C ALA A 270 2.94 -4.28 -4.11
N HIS A 271 3.15 -3.83 -5.35
CA HIS A 271 3.21 -4.69 -6.55
C HIS A 271 4.58 -4.64 -7.24
N GLY A 272 5.59 -4.07 -6.57
CA GLY A 272 6.96 -3.98 -7.09
C GLY A 272 7.73 -5.28 -6.92
N HIS A 273 8.68 -5.51 -7.84
CA HIS A 273 9.68 -6.54 -7.64
C HIS A 273 10.70 -6.11 -6.57
N THR A 274 11.31 -7.06 -5.91
CA THR A 274 12.43 -6.80 -5.01
C THR A 274 13.69 -6.48 -5.77
N ALA A 275 14.57 -5.72 -5.11
CA ALA A 275 15.92 -5.50 -5.55
C ALA A 275 16.90 -5.72 -4.38
N ARG A 276 18.09 -6.24 -4.67
CA ARG A 276 19.12 -6.53 -3.67
C ARG A 276 19.78 -5.23 -3.22
N ALA A 277 19.91 -5.07 -1.90
CA ALA A 277 20.56 -3.90 -1.30
C ALA A 277 21.07 -4.20 0.11
N LYS A 278 22.01 -3.39 0.58
CA LYS A 278 22.41 -3.32 1.99
C LYS A 278 21.70 -2.16 2.68
N ILE A 279 21.39 -2.32 3.96
CA ILE A 279 20.75 -1.32 4.79
C ILE A 279 21.74 -0.83 5.86
N ALA A 280 21.90 0.50 5.90
CA ALA A 280 22.59 1.18 7.01
C ALA A 280 21.79 2.45 7.36
N ASP A 281 22.34 3.63 7.21
CA ASP A 281 21.63 4.92 7.28
C ASP A 281 20.73 5.19 6.07
N LYS A 282 21.02 4.49 4.96
CA LYS A 282 20.27 4.51 3.69
C LYS A 282 20.15 3.08 3.15
N ILE A 283 19.42 2.94 2.05
CA ILE A 283 19.46 1.75 1.20
C ILE A 283 20.58 1.92 0.18
N TYR A 284 21.53 1.00 0.12
CA TYR A 284 22.63 0.94 -0.83
C TYR A 284 22.35 -0.19 -1.81
N TRP A 285 21.93 0.15 -3.03
CA TRP A 285 21.51 -0.80 -4.04
C TRP A 285 22.71 -1.51 -4.68
N GLU A 286 22.65 -2.83 -4.88
CA GLU A 286 23.67 -3.55 -5.65
C GLU A 286 23.71 -3.17 -7.13
N LYS A 287 22.57 -2.71 -7.65
CA LYS A 287 22.43 -2.15 -9.01
C LYS A 287 21.54 -0.90 -8.90
N PRO A 288 21.81 0.15 -9.71
CA PRO A 288 21.00 1.36 -9.66
C PRO A 288 19.51 1.06 -9.70
N HIS A 289 18.78 1.56 -8.74
CA HIS A 289 17.34 1.35 -8.57
C HIS A 289 16.56 2.60 -8.95
N LYS A 290 15.36 2.41 -9.49
CA LYS A 290 14.49 3.52 -9.85
C LYS A 290 14.13 4.33 -8.60
N LYS A 291 14.19 5.68 -8.71
CA LYS A 291 13.83 6.61 -7.64
C LYS A 291 12.47 6.26 -7.04
N VAL A 292 12.43 6.08 -5.75
CA VAL A 292 11.22 5.83 -4.97
C VAL A 292 10.71 7.16 -4.43
N ALA A 293 9.42 7.37 -4.54
CA ALA A 293 8.81 8.61 -4.03
C ALA A 293 8.87 8.66 -2.50
N SER A 294 9.09 9.86 -1.96
CA SER A 294 9.06 10.10 -0.51
C SER A 294 7.73 9.67 0.10
N GLY A 295 7.79 9.12 1.31
CA GLY A 295 6.64 8.59 2.04
C GLY A 295 6.29 7.14 1.71
N GLN A 296 6.93 6.53 0.71
CA GLN A 296 6.74 5.10 0.45
C GLN A 296 7.45 4.25 1.51
N SER A 297 6.80 3.17 1.94
CA SER A 297 7.44 2.18 2.78
C SER A 297 8.44 1.36 1.96
N THR A 298 9.51 0.95 2.62
CA THR A 298 10.45 -0.06 2.12
C THR A 298 10.39 -1.25 3.07
N VAL A 299 10.22 -2.45 2.53
CA VAL A 299 10.14 -3.68 3.33
C VAL A 299 11.34 -4.57 3.01
N PHE A 300 11.99 -5.05 4.06
CA PHE A 300 13.23 -5.81 3.98
C PHE A 300 12.93 -7.28 4.17
N TYR A 301 13.37 -8.10 3.23
CA TYR A 301 13.17 -9.54 3.26
C TYR A 301 14.51 -10.27 3.30
N LYS A 302 14.59 -11.24 4.20
CA LYS A 302 15.60 -12.30 4.16
C LYS A 302 14.90 -13.55 3.64
N GLU A 303 15.22 -13.95 2.42
CA GLU A 303 14.42 -14.92 1.66
C GLU A 303 12.96 -14.44 1.58
N ASP A 304 11.99 -15.20 2.08
CA ASP A 304 10.58 -14.81 2.07
C ASP A 304 10.11 -14.16 3.39
N THR A 305 10.99 -14.05 4.39
CA THR A 305 10.62 -13.52 5.71
C THR A 305 10.86 -12.04 5.83
N VAL A 306 9.89 -11.30 6.31
CA VAL A 306 10.02 -9.87 6.66
C VAL A 306 10.94 -9.73 7.87
N VAL A 307 12.05 -9.01 7.71
CA VAL A 307 13.05 -8.77 8.77
C VAL A 307 13.15 -7.31 9.18
N GLY A 308 12.52 -6.41 8.46
CA GLY A 308 12.50 -5.00 8.82
C GLY A 308 11.81 -4.14 7.77
N SER A 309 11.77 -2.84 8.04
CA SER A 309 11.18 -1.85 7.15
C SER A 309 11.75 -0.46 7.42
N GLY A 310 11.48 0.47 6.51
CA GLY A 310 11.77 1.90 6.62
C GLY A 310 10.83 2.72 5.78
N ILE A 311 10.94 4.04 5.86
CA ILE A 311 10.16 4.98 5.03
C ILE A 311 11.13 5.82 4.21
N VAL A 312 10.86 5.92 2.90
CA VAL A 312 11.68 6.76 2.00
C VAL A 312 11.51 8.23 2.39
N SER A 313 12.62 8.89 2.66
CA SER A 313 12.67 10.33 2.92
C SER A 313 12.98 11.12 1.63
N LYS A 314 12.82 12.45 1.69
CA LYS A 314 13.32 13.31 0.61
C LYS A 314 14.86 13.21 0.55
N LEU A 315 15.40 13.24 -0.67
CA LEU A 315 16.83 13.49 -0.92
C LEU A 315 17.23 14.87 -0.46
#